data_5f43c1382f5ed744d203b573fa6dd25d
#
_entry.id   5f43c1382f5ed744d203b573fa6dd25d
#
_cell.length_a   1.000
_cell.length_b   1.000
_cell.length_c   1.000
_cell.angle_alpha   90.00
_cell.angle_beta   90.00
_cell.angle_gamma   90.00
#
_symmetry.space_group_name_H-M   'P 1'
#
loop_
_entity.id
_entity.type
_entity.pdbx_description
1 polymer ?
#
loop_
_entity_poly.entity_id
_entity_poly.type
_entity_poly.pdbx_seq_one_letter_code
_entity_poly.pdbx_strand_id
1 'polypeptide(L)'
;MSALRVFILAGEPSGDKLGGALMAGLKSLRPAVVFEGIGGPHMQAEGLESRFDMAELSVMGLAEILPKYRHLKRRIAQTAEAVIAMQPDVLITIDSPEKMLETKKRTGMRTLKSTRPR
;
A
#
# COMPACT_ATOMS: atom_id res chain seq x y z
N MET A 1 -22.34 -13.61 0.95
CA MET A 1 -21.21 -13.10 1.74
C MET A 1 -20.40 -12.13 0.93
N SER A 2 -20.12 -11.01 1.52
CA SER A 2 -19.31 -10.03 0.82
C SER A 2 -17.83 -10.41 0.87
N ALA A 3 -17.11 -10.06 -0.18
CA ALA A 3 -15.68 -10.26 -0.23
C ALA A 3 -14.97 -9.35 0.77
N LEU A 4 -13.89 -9.83 1.33
CA LEU A 4 -13.03 -8.98 2.15
C LEU A 4 -12.28 -8.04 1.19
N ARG A 5 -12.39 -6.76 1.40
CA ARG A 5 -11.78 -5.75 0.54
C ARG A 5 -10.58 -5.16 1.25
N VAL A 6 -9.41 -5.33 0.66
CA VAL A 6 -8.15 -4.93 1.25
C VAL A 6 -7.44 -3.97 0.32
N PHE A 7 -7.04 -2.82 0.86
CA PHE A 7 -6.14 -1.92 0.15
C PHE A 7 -4.76 -2.10 0.76
N ILE A 8 -3.78 -2.49 -0.05
CA ILE A 8 -2.45 -2.80 0.44
C ILE A 8 -1.41 -1.95 -0.28
N LEU A 9 -0.50 -1.39 0.49
CA LEU A 9 0.44 -0.40 0.01
C LEU A 9 1.85 -0.74 0.44
N ALA A 10 2.74 -0.93 -0.52
CA ALA A 10 4.17 -1.08 -0.27
C ALA A 10 4.93 -0.05 -1.09
N GLY A 11 6.02 0.47 -0.56
CA GLY A 11 6.81 1.49 -1.22
C GLY A 11 8.26 1.08 -1.47
N GLU A 12 8.64 -0.11 -1.09
CA GLU A 12 10.02 -0.59 -1.23
C GLU A 12 10.04 -2.08 -1.54
N PRO A 13 11.13 -2.59 -2.14
CA PRO A 13 11.21 -4.01 -2.48
C PRO A 13 11.01 -4.96 -1.30
N SER A 14 11.52 -4.60 -0.12
CA SER A 14 11.33 -5.43 1.07
C SER A 14 9.85 -5.49 1.46
N GLY A 15 9.17 -4.38 1.34
CA GLY A 15 7.73 -4.33 1.60
C GLY A 15 6.93 -5.11 0.58
N ASP A 16 7.36 -5.06 -0.68
CA ASP A 16 6.73 -5.84 -1.74
C ASP A 16 6.80 -7.34 -1.45
N LYS A 17 7.97 -7.81 -1.04
CA LYS A 17 8.15 -9.22 -0.72
C LYS A 17 7.26 -9.65 0.44
N LEU A 18 7.23 -8.84 1.49
CA LEU A 18 6.37 -9.10 2.64
C LEU A 18 4.90 -9.02 2.27
N GLY A 19 4.54 -8.03 1.46
CA GLY A 19 3.18 -7.85 0.99
C GLY A 19 2.69 -9.01 0.15
N GLY A 20 3.56 -9.54 -0.72
CA GLY A 20 3.21 -10.72 -1.50
C GLY A 20 2.93 -11.93 -0.62
N ALA A 21 3.77 -12.16 0.39
CA ALA A 21 3.55 -13.24 1.33
C ALA A 21 2.25 -13.07 2.11
N LEU A 22 1.97 -11.84 2.53
CA LEU A 22 0.74 -11.53 3.25
C LEU A 22 -0.49 -11.76 2.38
N MET A 23 -0.42 -11.33 1.12
CA MET A 23 -1.52 -11.56 0.17
C MET A 23 -1.78 -13.03 -0.03
N ALA A 24 -0.73 -13.83 -0.18
CA ALA A 24 -0.87 -15.26 -0.35
C ALA A 24 -1.54 -15.89 0.88
N GLY A 25 -1.14 -15.48 2.07
CA GLY A 25 -1.74 -15.95 3.30
C GLY A 25 -3.20 -15.59 3.42
N LEU A 26 -3.53 -14.35 3.09
CA LEU A 26 -4.93 -13.90 3.16
C LEU A 26 -5.81 -14.62 2.14
N LYS A 27 -5.30 -14.87 0.94
CA LYS A 27 -6.05 -15.62 -0.06
C LYS A 27 -6.32 -17.04 0.39
N SER A 28 -5.38 -17.62 1.11
CA SER A 28 -5.55 -18.96 1.66
C SER A 28 -6.64 -19.01 2.72
N LEU A 29 -6.74 -17.97 3.54
CA LEU A 29 -7.71 -17.90 4.62
C LEU A 29 -9.09 -17.40 4.15
N ARG A 30 -9.10 -16.50 3.18
CA ARG A 30 -10.32 -15.89 2.66
C ARG A 30 -10.25 -15.86 1.14
N PRO A 31 -10.64 -16.94 0.46
CA PRO A 31 -10.51 -16.98 -1.01
C PRO A 31 -11.25 -15.85 -1.74
N ALA A 32 -12.26 -15.29 -1.12
CA ALA A 32 -13.00 -14.18 -1.73
C ALA A 32 -12.39 -12.80 -1.45
N VAL A 33 -11.15 -12.73 -0.98
CA VAL A 33 -10.50 -11.45 -0.72
C VAL A 33 -10.21 -10.72 -2.03
N VAL A 34 -10.39 -9.40 -2.01
CA VAL A 34 -10.10 -8.52 -3.14
C VAL A 34 -9.03 -7.55 -2.72
N PHE A 35 -7.99 -7.42 -3.55
CA PHE A 35 -6.87 -6.53 -3.27
C PHE A 35 -6.82 -5.40 -4.28
N GLU A 36 -6.60 -4.20 -3.79
CA GLU A 36 -6.18 -3.05 -4.58
C GLU A 36 -5.02 -2.39 -3.88
N GLY A 37 -4.24 -1.62 -4.59
CA GLY A 37 -3.17 -0.88 -3.97
C GLY A 37 -1.96 -0.71 -4.85
N ILE A 38 -0.81 -0.58 -4.21
CA ILE A 38 0.47 -0.35 -4.86
C ILE A 38 1.47 -1.37 -4.34
N GLY A 39 2.14 -2.04 -5.25
CA GLY A 39 3.17 -2.99 -4.90
C GLY A 39 4.05 -3.33 -6.08
N GLY A 40 5.03 -4.17 -5.85
CA GLY A 40 5.98 -4.57 -6.87
C GLY A 40 5.70 -5.97 -7.39
N PRO A 41 6.74 -6.61 -7.97
CA PRO A 41 6.55 -7.90 -8.65
C PRO A 41 5.98 -9.01 -7.78
N HIS A 42 6.35 -9.05 -6.51
CA HIS A 42 5.86 -10.11 -5.61
C HIS A 42 4.36 -9.98 -5.37
N MET A 43 3.90 -8.76 -5.12
CA MET A 43 2.48 -8.52 -4.90
C MET A 43 1.70 -8.68 -6.20
N GLN A 44 2.28 -8.27 -7.30
CA GLN A 44 1.64 -8.43 -8.62
C GLN A 44 1.50 -9.91 -8.97
N ALA A 45 2.46 -10.74 -8.60
CA ALA A 45 2.38 -12.17 -8.82
C ALA A 45 1.23 -12.81 -8.04
N GLU A 46 0.79 -12.17 -6.96
CA GLU A 46 -0.34 -12.65 -6.19
C GLU A 46 -1.68 -12.03 -6.64
N GLY A 47 -1.68 -11.30 -7.74
CA GLY A 47 -2.91 -10.80 -8.33
C GLY A 47 -3.17 -9.31 -8.17
N LEU A 48 -2.23 -8.56 -7.58
CA LEU A 48 -2.40 -7.12 -7.46
C LEU A 48 -2.12 -6.43 -8.79
N GLU A 49 -3.01 -5.54 -9.18
CA GLU A 49 -2.70 -4.60 -10.26
C GLU A 49 -2.29 -3.29 -9.60
N SER A 50 -0.99 -3.04 -9.54
CA SER A 50 -0.49 -1.85 -8.88
C SER A 50 -0.98 -0.60 -9.60
N ARG A 51 -1.50 0.36 -8.85
CA ARG A 51 -2.09 1.56 -9.42
C ARG A 51 -1.05 2.43 -10.12
N PHE A 52 0.19 2.36 -9.68
CA PHE A 52 1.33 2.97 -10.35
C PHE A 52 2.58 2.25 -9.88
N ASP A 53 3.71 2.59 -10.45
CA ASP A 53 4.96 1.92 -10.12
C ASP A 53 5.32 2.20 -8.66
N MET A 54 5.54 1.14 -7.89
CA MET A 54 5.94 1.23 -6.50
C MET A 54 7.17 2.12 -6.30
N ALA A 55 8.06 2.14 -7.28
CA ALA A 55 9.28 2.96 -7.20
C ALA A 55 8.98 4.44 -7.03
N GLU A 56 7.81 4.88 -7.45
CA GLU A 56 7.43 6.29 -7.27
C GLU A 56 7.21 6.67 -5.81
N LEU A 57 7.04 5.68 -4.95
CA LEU A 57 6.94 5.91 -3.51
C LEU A 57 8.27 5.75 -2.78
N SER A 58 9.28 5.20 -3.44
CA SER A 58 10.56 4.88 -2.80
C SER A 58 11.58 6.00 -2.93
N VAL A 59 11.18 7.23 -2.70
CA VAL A 59 12.07 8.37 -2.83
C VAL A 59 12.64 8.73 -1.47
N MET A 60 13.39 7.79 -0.92
CA MET A 60 13.95 7.97 0.42
C MET A 60 15.16 8.88 0.39
N GLY A 61 15.27 9.75 1.36
CA GLY A 61 16.42 10.61 1.52
C GLY A 61 16.55 11.72 0.50
N LEU A 62 15.87 11.59 -0.63
CA LEU A 62 15.87 12.61 -1.66
C LEU A 62 14.52 13.31 -1.77
N ALA A 63 13.61 12.97 -0.91
CA ALA A 63 12.24 13.47 -1.00
C ALA A 63 12.17 14.99 -0.84
N GLU A 64 13.06 15.57 -0.10
CA GLU A 64 13.10 17.01 0.10
C GLU A 64 13.68 17.76 -1.10
N ILE A 65 14.22 17.04 -2.07
CA ILE A 65 14.79 17.66 -3.26
C ILE A 65 13.74 17.68 -4.34
N LEU A 66 12.93 18.57 -4.25
CA LEU A 66 12.19 19.22 -5.19
C LEU A 66 11.29 18.63 -6.13
N PRO A 67 11.42 18.47 -7.41
CA PRO A 67 10.28 18.05 -8.20
C PRO A 67 9.83 16.62 -7.83
N LYS A 68 10.77 15.79 -7.37
CA LYS A 68 10.42 14.44 -6.92
C LYS A 68 9.58 14.45 -5.65
N TYR A 69 9.82 15.40 -4.77
CA TYR A 69 9.04 15.53 -3.56
C TYR A 69 7.59 15.89 -3.87
N ARG A 70 7.38 16.81 -4.81
CA ARG A 70 6.03 17.17 -5.22
C ARG A 70 5.31 16.00 -5.86
N HIS A 71 6.03 15.24 -6.68
CA HIS A 71 5.46 14.07 -7.31
C HIS A 71 5.07 13.02 -6.28
N LEU A 72 5.91 12.79 -5.29
CA LEU A 72 5.62 11.87 -4.20
C LEU A 72 4.36 12.29 -3.45
N LYS A 73 4.24 13.57 -3.12
CA LYS A 73 3.04 14.06 -2.44
C LYS A 73 1.78 13.87 -3.27
N ARG A 74 1.89 14.06 -4.57
CA ARG A 74 0.78 13.84 -5.48
C ARG A 74 0.36 12.37 -5.49
N ARG A 75 1.34 11.46 -5.52
CA ARG A 75 1.05 10.03 -5.49
C ARG A 75 0.41 9.61 -4.18
N ILE A 76 0.85 10.18 -3.07
CA ILE A 76 0.23 9.92 -1.77
C ILE A 76 -1.21 10.39 -1.76
N ALA A 77 -1.47 11.57 -2.30
CA ALA A 77 -2.83 12.10 -2.38
C ALA A 77 -3.72 11.22 -3.26
N GLN A 78 -3.21 10.78 -4.40
CA GLN A 78 -3.95 9.89 -5.29
C GLN A 78 -4.25 8.56 -4.62
N THR A 79 -3.29 8.05 -3.84
CA THR A 79 -3.48 6.81 -3.09
C THR A 79 -4.59 6.97 -2.05
N ALA A 80 -4.60 8.08 -1.33
CA ALA A 80 -5.64 8.34 -0.36
C ALA A 80 -7.00 8.43 -1.01
N GLU A 81 -7.08 9.08 -2.17
CA GLU A 81 -8.33 9.16 -2.92
C GLU A 81 -8.81 7.80 -3.38
N ALA A 82 -7.88 6.95 -3.80
CA ALA A 82 -8.21 5.60 -4.22
C ALA A 82 -8.75 4.77 -3.05
N VAL A 83 -8.18 4.94 -1.86
CA VAL A 83 -8.67 4.26 -0.67
C VAL A 83 -10.09 4.71 -0.35
N ILE A 84 -10.35 6.01 -0.42
CA ILE A 84 -11.68 6.56 -0.17
C ILE A 84 -12.67 5.99 -1.18
N ALA A 85 -12.28 5.91 -2.45
CA ALA A 85 -13.16 5.42 -3.50
C ALA A 85 -13.47 3.93 -3.34
N MET A 86 -12.49 3.16 -2.94
CA MET A 86 -12.66 1.71 -2.76
C MET A 86 -13.47 1.38 -1.51
N GLN A 87 -13.35 2.16 -0.47
CA GLN A 87 -13.93 1.88 0.85
C GLN A 87 -13.57 0.47 1.32
N PRO A 88 -12.26 0.19 1.49
CA PRO A 88 -11.84 -1.15 1.89
C PRO A 88 -12.22 -1.45 3.33
N ASP A 89 -12.30 -2.73 3.65
CA ASP A 89 -12.49 -3.17 5.02
C ASP A 89 -11.22 -2.98 5.84
N VAL A 90 -10.06 -3.11 5.19
CA VAL A 90 -8.76 -3.00 5.84
C VAL A 90 -7.81 -2.23 4.93
N LEU A 91 -7.03 -1.35 5.52
CA LEU A 91 -5.93 -0.68 4.85
C LEU A 91 -4.63 -1.19 5.46
N ILE A 92 -3.79 -1.81 4.65
CA ILE A 92 -2.50 -2.35 5.10
C ILE A 92 -1.39 -1.53 4.47
N THR A 93 -0.53 -0.95 5.29
CA THR A 93 0.63 -0.23 4.79
C THR A 93 1.89 -0.91 5.30
N ILE A 94 2.87 -1.03 4.42
CA ILE A 94 4.14 -1.68 4.72
C ILE A 94 5.24 -0.69 4.45
N ASP A 95 6.10 -0.46 5.42
CA ASP A 95 7.18 0.52 5.38
C ASP A 95 6.71 1.95 5.50
N SER A 96 7.60 2.86 5.47
CA SER A 96 7.41 4.31 5.42
C SER A 96 6.31 4.86 6.32
N PRO A 97 6.64 5.12 7.59
CA PRO A 97 5.68 5.73 8.53
C PRO A 97 5.09 7.04 8.02
N GLU A 98 5.86 7.79 7.24
CA GLU A 98 5.39 9.07 6.69
C GLU A 98 4.24 8.88 5.73
N LYS A 99 4.36 7.91 4.83
CA LYS A 99 3.30 7.62 3.86
C LYS A 99 2.06 7.09 4.55
N MET A 100 2.27 6.27 5.56
CA MET A 100 1.17 5.72 6.34
C MET A 100 0.41 6.84 7.05
N LEU A 101 1.14 7.75 7.68
CA LEU A 101 0.55 8.85 8.43
C LEU A 101 -0.25 9.76 7.51
N GLU A 102 0.32 10.10 6.37
CA GLU A 102 -0.35 10.96 5.40
C GLU A 102 -1.64 10.31 4.88
N THR A 103 -1.57 9.04 4.54
CA THR A 103 -2.74 8.32 4.07
C THR A 103 -3.82 8.25 5.14
N LYS A 104 -3.42 7.96 6.37
CA LYS A 104 -4.34 7.89 7.48
C LYS A 104 -5.03 9.22 7.74
N LYS A 105 -4.29 10.31 7.67
CA LYS A 105 -4.85 11.65 7.86
C LYS A 105 -5.91 11.96 6.81
N ARG A 106 -5.66 11.59 5.57
CA ARG A 106 -6.57 11.90 4.48
C ARG A 106 -7.81 11.01 4.47
N THR A 107 -7.66 9.75 4.88
CA THR A 107 -8.76 8.80 4.82
C THR A 107 -9.48 8.59 6.13
N GLY A 108 -8.84 8.91 7.24
CA GLY A 108 -9.40 8.64 8.57
C GLY A 108 -9.48 7.17 8.91
N MET A 109 -8.90 6.30 8.09
CA MET A 109 -9.01 4.87 8.31
C MET A 109 -7.96 4.35 9.28
N ARG A 110 -8.30 3.26 9.95
CA ARG A 110 -7.32 2.50 10.70
C ARG A 110 -6.41 1.76 9.74
N THR A 111 -5.15 1.70 10.08
CA THR A 111 -4.17 0.97 9.28
C THR A 111 -3.61 -0.19 10.08
N LEU A 112 -3.32 -1.28 9.37
CA LEU A 112 -2.52 -2.36 9.91
C LEU A 112 -1.09 -2.12 9.50
N LYS A 113 -0.25 -1.93 10.49
CA LYS A 113 1.14 -1.63 10.27
C LYS A 113 1.95 -2.91 10.41
N SER A 114 2.76 -3.19 9.40
CA SER A 114 3.72 -4.28 9.52
C SER A 114 4.85 -3.84 10.42
N THR A 115 5.03 -4.54 11.52
CA THR A 115 6.17 -4.28 12.40
C THR A 115 7.16 -5.42 12.25
N ARG A 116 8.40 -5.06 12.09
CA ARG A 116 9.46 -6.05 12.07
C ARG A 116 9.89 -6.37 13.47
N PRO A 117 10.10 -7.64 13.78
CA PRO A 117 10.74 -8.00 15.03
C PRO A 117 12.15 -7.44 15.01
N ARG A 118 12.59 -6.97 16.09
CA ARG A 118 13.95 -6.43 16.21
C ARG A 118 14.93 -7.46 16.65
#